data_2e4a0f5a47a2f4da6551ae71af78f725
#
_entry.id   2e4a0f5a47a2f4da6551ae71af78f725
#
_cell.length_a   1.000
_cell.length_b   1.000
_cell.length_c   1.000
_cell.angle_alpha   90.00
_cell.angle_beta   90.00
_cell.angle_gamma   90.00
#
_symmetry.space_group_name_H-M   'P 1'
#
loop_
_entity.id
_entity.type
_entity.pdbx_description
1 polymer ?
#
loop_
_entity_poly.entity_id
_entity_poly.type
_entity_poly.pdbx_seq_one_letter_code
_entity_poly.pdbx_strand_id
1 'polypeptide(L)'
;RAFLKQETVLCVSALCAAATMLAVPPDGAYPGYIDLRVLCLLACLMAVVAGVRRCGAFEFLAAALLRRSSGGRILGVILVLLPFFTSMLVTNDVALLTFVPFTLLLLDQIGCRDRAAMILVLQTMAANLGSMATPVGNPQNLYLYGAYNLTAGSFFAVMLPLTAISLVGLTAAAVPVLPRTLPVPDLEEAPIRSPKKLGIYLLLFALCLLTVFRILPYGIMTVVVLAVIAVVEFSILKELDFGLLVTFVCFFIVSGNLGRIDAVHTVLQSLLERSTCLTAVLTSQIISNVPAAVLLSGFTDNWQPLVEGGDIGGLGPPPPPLARLISLKF
;
A
#
# COMPACT_ATOMS: atom_id res chain seq x y z
N ARG A 1 2.69 7.53 -25.81
CA ARG A 1 3.48 6.30 -25.50
C ARG A 1 4.15 6.36 -24.11
N ALA A 2 4.66 7.51 -23.66
CA ALA A 2 5.23 7.66 -22.32
C ALA A 2 4.17 7.52 -21.21
N PHE A 3 3.02 8.18 -21.34
CA PHE A 3 1.88 8.08 -20.42
C PHE A 3 1.36 6.63 -20.30
N LEU A 4 1.17 5.91 -21.41
CA LEU A 4 0.74 4.51 -21.43
C LEU A 4 1.71 3.56 -20.72
N LYS A 5 3.00 3.91 -20.66
CA LYS A 5 4.01 3.10 -19.94
C LYS A 5 4.08 3.44 -18.46
N GLN A 6 3.74 4.67 -18.07
CA GLN A 6 3.70 5.09 -16.67
C GLN A 6 2.41 4.66 -15.98
N GLU A 7 1.27 4.77 -16.67
CA GLU A 7 -0.08 4.52 -16.15
C GLU A 7 -0.71 3.27 -16.78
N THR A 8 0.04 2.18 -16.90
CA THR A 8 -0.43 0.96 -17.56
C THR A 8 -1.69 0.40 -16.87
N VAL A 9 -1.72 0.37 -15.54
CA VAL A 9 -2.86 -0.15 -14.76
C VAL A 9 -4.11 0.70 -15.01
N LEU A 10 -3.97 2.02 -14.98
CA LEU A 10 -5.06 2.95 -15.27
C LEU A 10 -5.61 2.73 -16.70
N CYS A 11 -4.72 2.63 -17.69
CA CYS A 11 -5.15 2.43 -19.08
C CYS A 11 -5.90 1.10 -19.27
N VAL A 12 -5.38 0.02 -18.70
CA VAL A 12 -6.04 -1.29 -18.75
C VAL A 12 -7.38 -1.25 -18.01
N SER A 13 -7.45 -0.67 -16.83
CA SER A 13 -8.71 -0.57 -16.06
C SER A 13 -9.76 0.26 -16.79
N ALA A 14 -9.35 1.37 -17.43
CA ALA A 14 -10.25 2.20 -18.22
C ALA A 14 -10.79 1.46 -19.47
N LEU A 15 -9.94 0.68 -20.14
CA LEU A 15 -10.37 -0.16 -21.26
C LEU A 15 -11.33 -1.26 -20.82
N CYS A 16 -11.05 -1.92 -19.68
CA CYS A 16 -11.95 -2.91 -19.10
C CYS A 16 -13.30 -2.27 -18.71
N ALA A 17 -13.30 -1.11 -18.08
CA ALA A 17 -14.52 -0.39 -17.75
C ALA A 17 -15.33 -0.05 -19.02
N ALA A 18 -14.69 0.49 -20.05
CA ALA A 18 -15.34 0.78 -21.33
C ALA A 18 -15.90 -0.49 -22.00
N ALA A 19 -15.15 -1.59 -21.98
CA ALA A 19 -15.61 -2.87 -22.55
C ALA A 19 -16.84 -3.42 -21.79
N THR A 20 -16.85 -3.34 -20.43
CA THR A 20 -18.01 -3.78 -19.67
C THR A 20 -19.23 -2.86 -19.84
N MET A 21 -19.04 -1.57 -20.14
CA MET A 21 -20.12 -0.64 -20.49
C MET A 21 -20.83 -0.99 -21.81
N LEU A 22 -20.15 -1.69 -22.72
CA LEU A 22 -20.78 -2.18 -23.95
C LEU A 22 -21.74 -3.34 -23.66
N ALA A 23 -21.44 -4.16 -22.66
CA ALA A 23 -22.31 -5.29 -22.25
C ALA A 23 -23.43 -4.82 -21.30
N VAL A 24 -23.12 -3.86 -20.42
CA VAL A 24 -24.06 -3.25 -19.47
C VAL A 24 -24.02 -1.73 -19.65
N PRO A 25 -24.89 -1.18 -20.49
CA PRO A 25 -24.91 0.27 -20.75
C PRO A 25 -25.10 1.11 -19.49
N PRO A 26 -24.49 2.30 -19.40
CA PRO A 26 -24.62 3.20 -18.28
C PRO A 26 -26.09 3.54 -17.97
N ASP A 27 -26.48 3.32 -16.73
CA ASP A 27 -27.81 3.60 -16.21
C ASP A 27 -27.77 4.27 -14.83
N GLY A 28 -28.94 4.46 -14.21
CA GLY A 28 -29.05 5.07 -12.88
C GLY A 28 -28.42 4.29 -11.73
N ALA A 29 -27.96 3.06 -11.94
CA ALA A 29 -27.29 2.25 -10.92
C ALA A 29 -25.76 2.54 -10.80
N TYR A 30 -25.15 3.12 -11.84
CA TYR A 30 -23.71 3.40 -11.89
C TYR A 30 -23.18 4.26 -10.74
N PRO A 31 -23.85 5.35 -10.32
CA PRO A 31 -23.40 6.10 -9.15
C PRO A 31 -23.33 5.26 -7.87
N GLY A 32 -24.18 4.22 -7.75
CA GLY A 32 -24.19 3.31 -6.62
C GLY A 32 -23.03 2.32 -6.57
N TYR A 33 -22.29 2.15 -7.67
CA TYR A 33 -21.09 1.31 -7.67
C TYR A 33 -19.90 1.98 -6.98
N ILE A 34 -19.88 3.33 -6.97
CA ILE A 34 -18.72 4.11 -6.55
C ILE A 34 -18.74 4.31 -5.03
N ASP A 35 -17.78 3.76 -4.32
CA ASP A 35 -17.59 4.01 -2.90
C ASP A 35 -16.83 5.33 -2.67
N LEU A 36 -17.58 6.42 -2.52
CA LEU A 36 -17.04 7.75 -2.25
C LEU A 36 -16.26 7.81 -0.93
N ARG A 37 -16.66 7.04 0.08
CA ARG A 37 -15.97 6.99 1.37
C ARG A 37 -14.54 6.50 1.20
N VAL A 38 -14.34 5.41 0.46
CA VAL A 38 -13.02 4.85 0.18
C VAL A 38 -12.17 5.81 -0.62
N LEU A 39 -12.71 6.44 -1.67
CA LEU A 39 -11.99 7.41 -2.48
C LEU A 39 -11.55 8.64 -1.67
N CYS A 40 -12.43 9.19 -0.83
CA CYS A 40 -12.10 10.30 0.05
C CYS A 40 -11.03 9.94 1.08
N LEU A 41 -11.14 8.75 1.69
CA LEU A 41 -10.14 8.26 2.65
C LEU A 41 -8.78 8.07 1.99
N LEU A 42 -8.73 7.44 0.81
CA LEU A 42 -7.48 7.27 0.05
C LEU A 42 -6.83 8.62 -0.30
N ALA A 43 -7.62 9.56 -0.86
CA ALA A 43 -7.11 10.88 -1.21
C ALA A 43 -6.54 11.62 0.02
N CYS A 44 -7.28 11.62 1.14
CA CYS A 44 -6.86 12.29 2.36
C CYS A 44 -5.63 11.63 2.99
N LEU A 45 -5.59 10.30 3.08
CA LEU A 45 -4.43 9.56 3.60
C LEU A 45 -3.19 9.81 2.73
N MET A 46 -3.31 9.74 1.40
CA MET A 46 -2.20 10.04 0.48
C MET A 46 -1.66 11.47 0.70
N ALA A 47 -2.56 12.46 0.82
CA ALA A 47 -2.17 13.85 1.05
C ALA A 47 -1.44 14.05 2.38
N VAL A 48 -1.97 13.47 3.46
CA VAL A 48 -1.38 13.56 4.80
C VAL A 48 -0.02 12.87 4.86
N VAL A 49 0.09 11.66 4.31
CA VAL A 49 1.35 10.90 4.24
C VAL A 49 2.41 11.62 3.40
N ALA A 50 2.02 12.25 2.28
CA ALA A 50 2.93 13.08 1.49
C ALA A 50 3.46 14.27 2.33
N GLY A 51 2.61 14.88 3.16
CA GLY A 51 3.00 15.93 4.10
C GLY A 51 4.01 15.44 5.15
N VAL A 52 3.76 14.28 5.77
CA VAL A 52 4.68 13.66 6.74
C VAL A 52 6.03 13.37 6.09
N ARG A 53 6.03 12.80 4.88
CA ARG A 53 7.25 12.53 4.10
C ARG A 53 8.05 13.80 3.81
N ARG A 54 7.41 14.88 3.37
CA ARG A 54 8.08 16.18 3.12
C ARG A 54 8.74 16.78 4.36
N CYS A 55 8.22 16.49 5.54
CA CYS A 55 8.82 16.92 6.80
C CYS A 55 10.12 16.17 7.14
N GLY A 56 10.50 15.12 6.40
CA GLY A 56 11.69 14.32 6.66
C GLY A 56 11.52 13.32 7.83
N ALA A 57 10.28 12.98 8.20
CA ALA A 57 10.02 12.14 9.35
C ALA A 57 10.56 10.71 9.17
N PHE A 58 10.49 10.16 7.96
CA PHE A 58 10.97 8.80 7.67
C PHE A 58 12.49 8.73 7.62
N GLU A 59 13.14 9.75 7.05
CA GLU A 59 14.60 9.89 7.02
C GLU A 59 15.15 10.05 8.44
N PHE A 60 14.49 10.87 9.26
CA PHE A 60 14.82 11.00 10.69
C PHE A 60 14.72 9.66 11.43
N LEU A 61 13.61 8.93 11.24
CA LEU A 61 13.40 7.63 11.87
C LEU A 61 14.49 6.63 11.43
N ALA A 62 14.79 6.58 10.14
CA ALA A 62 15.83 5.71 9.60
C ALA A 62 17.19 6.02 10.21
N ALA A 63 17.62 7.29 10.17
CA ALA A 63 18.89 7.71 10.75
C ALA A 63 18.98 7.40 12.25
N ALA A 64 17.92 7.68 13.02
CA ALA A 64 17.87 7.44 14.46
C ALA A 64 18.00 5.95 14.81
N LEU A 65 17.38 5.05 14.03
CA LEU A 65 17.47 3.60 14.26
C LEU A 65 18.81 3.02 13.82
N LEU A 66 19.33 3.47 12.69
CA LEU A 66 20.60 2.97 12.14
C LEU A 66 21.82 3.38 12.97
N ARG A 67 21.79 4.58 13.58
CA ARG A 67 22.83 5.01 14.55
C ARG A 67 22.94 4.10 15.78
N ARG A 68 21.89 3.37 16.11
CA ARG A 68 21.89 2.41 17.22
C ARG A 68 22.37 1.02 16.81
N SER A 69 22.65 0.80 15.51
CA SER A 69 23.13 -0.50 15.04
C SER A 69 24.56 -0.72 15.49
N SER A 70 24.82 -1.84 16.18
CA SER A 70 26.13 -2.23 16.70
C SER A 70 26.87 -3.25 15.81
N GLY A 71 26.42 -3.47 14.57
CA GLY A 71 27.02 -4.41 13.64
C GLY A 71 26.17 -4.69 12.41
N GLY A 72 26.79 -5.26 11.37
CA GLY A 72 26.14 -5.43 10.06
C GLY A 72 24.87 -6.27 10.09
N ARG A 73 24.78 -7.30 10.92
CA ARG A 73 23.56 -8.11 11.03
C ARG A 73 22.37 -7.31 11.53
N ILE A 74 22.58 -6.49 12.57
CA ILE A 74 21.54 -5.60 13.13
C ILE A 74 21.17 -4.55 12.07
N LEU A 75 22.17 -4.00 11.37
CA LEU A 75 21.96 -3.07 10.27
C LEU A 75 21.06 -3.69 9.18
N GLY A 76 21.34 -4.91 8.74
CA GLY A 76 20.52 -5.62 7.74
C GLY A 76 19.07 -5.83 8.21
N VAL A 77 18.88 -6.23 9.46
CA VAL A 77 17.54 -6.38 10.05
C VAL A 77 16.81 -5.04 10.10
N ILE A 78 17.45 -3.97 10.56
CA ILE A 78 16.84 -2.62 10.59
C ILE A 78 16.45 -2.19 9.19
N LEU A 79 17.31 -2.33 8.18
CA LEU A 79 17.02 -1.95 6.79
C LEU A 79 15.79 -2.68 6.24
N VAL A 80 15.64 -3.96 6.54
CA VAL A 80 14.49 -4.75 6.08
C VAL A 80 13.23 -4.41 6.88
N LEU A 81 13.32 -4.21 8.18
CA LEU A 81 12.15 -3.98 9.03
C LEU A 81 11.66 -2.53 9.03
N LEU A 82 12.47 -1.56 8.60
CA LEU A 82 12.02 -0.17 8.45
C LEU A 82 10.80 -0.05 7.51
N PRO A 83 10.84 -0.56 6.26
CA PRO A 83 9.64 -0.57 5.41
C PRO A 83 8.50 -1.40 6.00
N PHE A 84 8.78 -2.49 6.74
CA PHE A 84 7.75 -3.32 7.37
C PHE A 84 6.88 -2.51 8.35
N PHE A 85 7.50 -1.82 9.31
CA PHE A 85 6.74 -1.06 10.31
C PHE A 85 6.16 0.24 9.77
N THR A 86 6.86 0.90 8.87
CA THR A 86 6.34 2.15 8.28
C THR A 86 5.17 1.90 7.34
N SER A 87 5.16 0.80 6.60
CA SER A 87 4.04 0.44 5.72
C SER A 87 2.74 0.11 6.46
N MET A 88 2.79 -0.14 7.77
CA MET A 88 1.57 -0.25 8.59
C MET A 88 0.78 1.06 8.68
N LEU A 89 1.45 2.19 8.54
CA LEU A 89 0.88 3.54 8.70
C LEU A 89 0.78 4.29 7.38
N VAL A 90 1.70 3.97 6.44
CA VAL A 90 1.71 4.54 5.10
C VAL A 90 1.62 3.39 4.09
N THR A 91 1.31 3.67 2.83
CA THR A 91 1.23 2.58 1.85
C THR A 91 2.60 1.92 1.62
N ASN A 92 2.59 0.63 1.27
CA ASN A 92 3.78 -0.14 0.91
C ASN A 92 4.65 0.58 -0.14
N ASP A 93 4.02 1.20 -1.15
CA ASP A 93 4.71 1.93 -2.21
C ASP A 93 5.45 3.16 -1.68
N VAL A 94 4.84 3.94 -0.79
CA VAL A 94 5.47 5.12 -0.16
C VAL A 94 6.64 4.69 0.72
N ALA A 95 6.52 3.60 1.48
CA ALA A 95 7.61 3.05 2.27
C ALA A 95 8.79 2.65 1.37
N LEU A 96 8.55 1.93 0.26
CA LEU A 96 9.60 1.53 -0.67
C LEU A 96 10.24 2.72 -1.39
N LEU A 97 9.47 3.68 -1.88
CA LEU A 97 10.00 4.89 -2.51
C LEU A 97 10.90 5.69 -1.58
N THR A 98 10.69 5.61 -0.28
CA THR A 98 11.51 6.29 0.72
C THR A 98 12.77 5.50 1.07
N PHE A 99 12.61 4.22 1.41
CA PHE A 99 13.72 3.43 2.00
C PHE A 99 14.62 2.73 0.98
N VAL A 100 14.15 2.41 -0.22
CA VAL A 100 14.97 1.77 -1.25
C VAL A 100 16.15 2.65 -1.69
N PRO A 101 15.94 3.93 -2.09
CA PRO A 101 17.07 4.82 -2.45
C PRO A 101 18.03 5.03 -1.27
N PHE A 102 17.51 5.20 -0.07
CA PHE A 102 18.31 5.33 1.14
C PHE A 102 19.18 4.09 1.40
N THR A 103 18.60 2.91 1.28
CA THR A 103 19.33 1.63 1.44
C THR A 103 20.45 1.48 0.42
N LEU A 104 20.21 1.84 -0.85
CA LEU A 104 21.20 1.79 -1.89
C LEU A 104 22.41 2.69 -1.59
N LEU A 105 22.14 3.93 -1.18
CA LEU A 105 23.19 4.87 -0.79
C LEU A 105 24.02 4.35 0.40
N LEU A 106 23.34 3.79 1.41
CA LEU A 106 23.99 3.24 2.57
C LEU A 106 24.87 2.04 2.22
N LEU A 107 24.36 1.10 1.40
CA LEU A 107 25.12 -0.07 0.96
C LEU A 107 26.35 0.30 0.12
N ASP A 108 26.28 1.38 -0.67
CA ASP A 108 27.44 1.93 -1.38
C ASP A 108 28.49 2.46 -0.39
N GLN A 109 28.08 3.21 0.63
CA GLN A 109 29.00 3.76 1.64
C GLN A 109 29.73 2.68 2.45
N ILE A 110 29.07 1.58 2.77
CA ILE A 110 29.66 0.48 3.55
C ILE A 110 30.32 -0.60 2.67
N GLY A 111 30.36 -0.42 1.34
CA GLY A 111 30.98 -1.34 0.41
C GLY A 111 30.28 -2.69 0.25
N CYS A 112 28.96 -2.75 0.52
CA CYS A 112 28.14 -3.97 0.44
C CYS A 112 27.11 -3.93 -0.70
N ARG A 113 27.45 -3.30 -1.83
CA ARG A 113 26.55 -3.16 -3.00
C ARG A 113 26.15 -4.52 -3.59
N ASP A 114 26.98 -5.53 -3.50
CA ASP A 114 26.71 -6.91 -3.90
C ASP A 114 25.51 -7.52 -3.18
N ARG A 115 25.14 -7.01 -1.99
CA ARG A 115 24.00 -7.46 -1.19
C ARG A 115 22.71 -6.69 -1.47
N ALA A 116 22.75 -5.65 -2.32
CA ALA A 116 21.62 -4.77 -2.57
C ALA A 116 20.39 -5.53 -3.09
N ALA A 117 20.56 -6.43 -4.08
CA ALA A 117 19.44 -7.17 -4.64
C ALA A 117 18.66 -7.97 -3.57
N MET A 118 19.38 -8.68 -2.68
CA MET A 118 18.74 -9.46 -1.61
C MET A 118 18.00 -8.56 -0.62
N ILE A 119 18.64 -7.46 -0.20
CA ILE A 119 17.99 -6.52 0.75
C ILE A 119 16.76 -5.87 0.14
N LEU A 120 16.82 -5.46 -1.14
CA LEU A 120 15.67 -4.85 -1.82
C LEU A 120 14.51 -5.83 -1.99
N VAL A 121 14.79 -7.09 -2.29
CA VAL A 121 13.73 -8.12 -2.33
C VAL A 121 13.09 -8.28 -0.95
N LEU A 122 13.90 -8.40 0.10
CA LEU A 122 13.38 -8.50 1.47
C LEU A 122 12.62 -7.23 1.90
N GLN A 123 13.06 -6.03 1.51
CA GLN A 123 12.33 -4.79 1.75
C GLN A 123 10.99 -4.75 1.04
N THR A 124 10.93 -5.24 -0.19
CA THR A 124 9.66 -5.31 -0.96
C THR A 124 8.68 -6.27 -0.28
N MET A 125 9.15 -7.45 0.12
CA MET A 125 8.34 -8.39 0.90
C MET A 125 7.92 -7.79 2.25
N ALA A 126 8.85 -7.10 2.93
CA ALA A 126 8.60 -6.48 4.22
C ALA A 126 7.54 -5.37 4.14
N ALA A 127 7.60 -4.50 3.12
CA ALA A 127 6.60 -3.47 2.92
C ALA A 127 5.21 -4.05 2.65
N ASN A 128 5.10 -5.09 1.81
CA ASN A 128 3.83 -5.76 1.55
C ASN A 128 3.28 -6.47 2.79
N LEU A 129 4.10 -7.29 3.46
CA LEU A 129 3.69 -8.06 4.64
C LEU A 129 3.45 -7.18 5.87
N GLY A 130 4.15 -6.06 5.99
CA GLY A 130 3.89 -5.08 7.05
C GLY A 130 2.59 -4.33 6.81
N SER A 131 2.33 -3.90 5.58
CA SER A 131 1.14 -3.12 5.23
C SER A 131 -0.17 -3.87 5.49
N MET A 132 -0.15 -5.21 5.45
CA MET A 132 -1.35 -6.00 5.73
C MET A 132 -1.81 -5.93 7.20
N ALA A 133 -0.95 -5.48 8.14
CA ALA A 133 -1.27 -5.42 9.55
C ALA A 133 -2.42 -4.46 9.88
N THR A 134 -2.65 -3.44 9.08
CA THR A 134 -3.64 -2.39 9.36
C THR A 134 -4.54 -2.12 8.15
N PRO A 135 -5.76 -1.62 8.39
CA PRO A 135 -6.64 -1.23 7.28
C PRO A 135 -6.10 -0.09 6.41
N VAL A 136 -5.18 0.73 6.94
CA VAL A 136 -4.61 1.89 6.23
C VAL A 136 -3.29 1.59 5.53
N GLY A 137 -2.68 0.44 5.79
CA GLY A 137 -1.37 0.07 5.26
C GLY A 137 -1.36 -0.18 3.76
N ASN A 138 -2.51 -0.55 3.18
CA ASN A 138 -2.65 -0.67 1.74
C ASN A 138 -4.09 -0.35 1.28
N PRO A 139 -4.27 0.09 0.00
CA PRO A 139 -5.58 0.49 -0.50
C PRO A 139 -6.61 -0.63 -0.53
N GLN A 140 -6.21 -1.88 -0.81
CA GLN A 140 -7.14 -3.02 -0.84
C GLN A 140 -7.72 -3.33 0.53
N ASN A 141 -6.93 -3.27 1.60
CA ASN A 141 -7.43 -3.50 2.96
C ASN A 141 -8.37 -2.39 3.40
N LEU A 142 -8.04 -1.13 3.07
CA LEU A 142 -8.92 -0.01 3.35
C LEU A 142 -10.29 -0.18 2.68
N TYR A 143 -10.28 -0.61 1.42
CA TYR A 143 -11.49 -0.90 0.68
C TYR A 143 -12.28 -2.06 1.31
N LEU A 144 -11.66 -3.23 1.50
CA LEU A 144 -12.33 -4.41 2.06
C LEU A 144 -12.84 -4.18 3.48
N TYR A 145 -12.07 -3.45 4.31
CA TYR A 145 -12.50 -3.01 5.63
C TYR A 145 -13.78 -2.18 5.59
N GLY A 146 -13.91 -1.29 4.59
CA GLY A 146 -15.09 -0.51 4.33
C GLY A 146 -16.26 -1.33 3.78
N ALA A 147 -16.02 -2.08 2.71
CA ALA A 147 -17.02 -2.83 1.94
C ALA A 147 -17.76 -3.88 2.80
N TYR A 148 -17.00 -4.64 3.61
CA TYR A 148 -17.57 -5.66 4.51
C TYR A 148 -17.96 -5.13 5.89
N ASN A 149 -17.90 -3.84 6.10
CA ASN A 149 -18.25 -3.24 7.39
C ASN A 149 -17.51 -3.85 8.58
N LEU A 150 -16.22 -4.18 8.41
CA LEU A 150 -15.44 -4.86 9.44
C LEU A 150 -15.26 -4.01 10.70
N THR A 151 -15.16 -4.68 11.84
CA THR A 151 -14.72 -4.06 13.09
C THR A 151 -13.20 -4.12 13.19
N ALA A 152 -12.59 -3.20 13.94
CA ALA A 152 -11.16 -3.24 14.20
C ALA A 152 -10.73 -4.58 14.81
N GLY A 153 -11.52 -5.09 15.78
CA GLY A 153 -11.25 -6.37 16.44
C GLY A 153 -11.24 -7.55 15.49
N SER A 154 -12.23 -7.67 14.59
CA SER A 154 -12.29 -8.76 13.62
C SER A 154 -11.14 -8.71 12.61
N PHE A 155 -10.80 -7.51 12.11
CA PHE A 155 -9.69 -7.34 11.18
C PHE A 155 -8.35 -7.70 11.82
N PHE A 156 -8.04 -7.13 13.00
CA PHE A 156 -6.78 -7.39 13.68
C PHE A 156 -6.66 -8.84 14.17
N ALA A 157 -7.74 -9.50 14.57
CA ALA A 157 -7.70 -10.91 14.96
C ALA A 157 -7.21 -11.83 13.83
N VAL A 158 -7.52 -11.48 12.57
CA VAL A 158 -7.09 -12.24 11.38
C VAL A 158 -5.69 -11.83 10.93
N MET A 159 -5.42 -10.52 10.82
CA MET A 159 -4.21 -10.03 10.17
C MET A 159 -2.98 -10.01 11.07
N LEU A 160 -3.13 -9.79 12.39
CA LEU A 160 -1.97 -9.73 13.28
C LEU A 160 -1.21 -11.05 13.42
N PRO A 161 -1.85 -12.25 13.51
CA PRO A 161 -1.10 -13.51 13.50
C PRO A 161 -0.27 -13.71 12.24
N LEU A 162 -0.83 -13.42 11.05
CA LEU A 162 -0.12 -13.50 9.78
C LEU A 162 1.06 -12.53 9.72
N THR A 163 0.84 -11.30 10.17
CA THR A 163 1.88 -10.27 10.25
C THR A 163 2.99 -10.69 11.22
N ALA A 164 2.66 -11.27 12.37
CA ALA A 164 3.64 -11.75 13.34
C ALA A 164 4.52 -12.88 12.79
N ILE A 165 3.90 -13.87 12.10
CA ILE A 165 4.64 -14.94 11.42
C ILE A 165 5.57 -14.35 10.36
N SER A 166 5.08 -13.39 9.58
CA SER A 166 5.85 -12.70 8.55
C SER A 166 7.02 -11.92 9.12
N LEU A 167 6.82 -11.23 10.25
CA LEU A 167 7.88 -10.51 10.98
C LEU A 167 9.01 -11.45 11.41
N VAL A 168 8.66 -12.60 11.99
CA VAL A 168 9.65 -13.61 12.40
C VAL A 168 10.41 -14.16 11.20
N GLY A 169 9.71 -14.54 10.13
CA GLY A 169 10.32 -15.07 8.91
C GLY A 169 11.25 -14.05 8.24
N LEU A 170 10.81 -12.79 8.10
CA LEU A 170 11.63 -11.72 7.51
C LEU A 170 12.85 -11.38 8.38
N THR A 171 12.68 -11.34 9.70
CA THR A 171 13.80 -11.13 10.61
C THR A 171 14.84 -12.24 10.47
N ALA A 172 14.41 -13.51 10.46
CA ALA A 172 15.29 -14.65 10.27
C ALA A 172 16.02 -14.60 8.92
N ALA A 173 15.32 -14.20 7.84
CA ALA A 173 15.91 -14.05 6.51
C ALA A 173 16.90 -12.86 6.42
N ALA A 174 16.66 -11.78 7.16
CA ALA A 174 17.49 -10.56 7.13
C ALA A 174 18.83 -10.73 7.89
N VAL A 175 18.83 -11.52 8.97
CA VAL A 175 20.03 -11.73 9.83
C VAL A 175 21.30 -12.16 9.06
N PRO A 176 21.26 -13.11 8.10
CA PRO A 176 22.46 -13.57 7.40
C PRO A 176 22.87 -12.67 6.23
N VAL A 177 22.09 -11.66 5.84
CA VAL A 177 22.31 -10.92 4.59
C VAL A 177 23.59 -10.07 4.64
N LEU A 178 23.85 -9.40 5.76
CA LEU A 178 25.07 -8.60 5.93
C LEU A 178 26.09 -9.29 6.86
N PRO A 179 27.40 -9.11 6.61
CA PRO A 179 28.45 -9.64 7.47
C PRO A 179 28.36 -9.10 8.90
N ARG A 180 28.90 -9.86 9.87
CA ARG A 180 28.88 -9.45 11.29
C ARG A 180 29.65 -8.14 11.55
N THR A 181 30.83 -8.04 10.96
CA THR A 181 31.75 -6.91 11.13
C THR A 181 31.65 -6.00 9.92
N LEU A 182 30.94 -4.90 10.08
CA LEU A 182 30.92 -3.79 9.12
C LEU A 182 31.28 -2.52 9.87
N PRO A 183 31.99 -1.57 9.21
CA PRO A 183 32.12 -0.24 9.76
C PRO A 183 30.72 0.36 9.94
N VAL A 184 30.47 0.88 11.13
CA VAL A 184 29.21 1.62 11.36
C VAL A 184 29.28 2.88 10.51
N PRO A 185 28.35 3.09 9.56
CA PRO A 185 28.37 4.27 8.73
C PRO A 185 28.17 5.51 9.62
N ASP A 186 28.99 6.52 9.41
CA ASP A 186 28.79 7.83 10.03
C ASP A 186 27.62 8.52 9.32
N LEU A 187 26.42 8.27 9.84
CA LEU A 187 25.20 8.85 9.30
C LEU A 187 25.05 10.27 9.84
N GLU A 188 25.07 11.23 8.93
CA GLU A 188 24.69 12.60 9.27
C GLU A 188 23.28 12.64 9.90
N GLU A 189 23.09 13.61 10.80
CA GLU A 189 21.76 13.83 11.36
C GLU A 189 20.79 14.24 10.26
N ALA A 190 19.70 13.50 10.11
CA ALA A 190 18.59 13.89 9.28
C ALA A 190 17.56 14.66 10.13
N PRO A 191 17.68 15.99 10.26
CA PRO A 191 16.77 16.74 11.12
C PRO A 191 15.37 16.79 10.52
N ILE A 192 14.34 16.82 11.35
CA ILE A 192 12.99 17.10 10.92
C ILE A 192 12.93 18.52 10.36
N ARG A 193 12.67 18.65 9.06
CA ARG A 193 12.67 19.93 8.33
C ARG A 193 11.68 20.95 8.88
N SER A 194 10.51 20.48 9.36
CA SER A 194 9.46 21.36 9.89
C SER A 194 8.62 20.65 10.97
N PRO A 195 9.03 20.73 12.26
CA PRO A 195 8.33 20.04 13.36
C PRO A 195 6.88 20.51 13.53
N LYS A 196 6.59 21.79 13.31
CA LYS A 196 5.22 22.33 13.41
C LYS A 196 4.29 21.74 12.34
N LYS A 197 4.74 21.68 11.08
CA LYS A 197 3.96 21.07 10.00
C LYS A 197 3.78 19.57 10.24
N LEU A 198 4.82 18.89 10.74
CA LEU A 198 4.72 17.46 11.09
C LEU A 198 3.63 17.23 12.14
N GLY A 199 3.55 18.05 13.19
CA GLY A 199 2.49 17.96 14.19
C GLY A 199 1.10 18.12 13.59
N ILE A 200 0.92 19.06 12.64
CA ILE A 200 -0.35 19.22 11.92
C ILE A 200 -0.70 17.96 11.12
N TYR A 201 0.25 17.43 10.32
CA TYR A 201 -0.01 16.23 9.52
C TYR A 201 -0.28 14.99 10.37
N LEU A 202 0.38 14.82 11.53
CA LEU A 202 0.08 13.73 12.46
C LEU A 202 -1.33 13.88 13.06
N LEU A 203 -1.77 15.11 13.36
CA LEU A 203 -3.14 15.35 13.82
C LEU A 203 -4.17 15.01 12.72
N LEU A 204 -3.91 15.42 11.47
CA LEU A 204 -4.75 15.07 10.33
C LEU A 204 -4.75 13.56 10.07
N PHE A 205 -3.64 12.88 10.26
CA PHE A 205 -3.55 11.42 10.19
C PHE A 205 -4.45 10.76 11.23
N ALA A 206 -4.39 11.22 12.48
CA ALA A 206 -5.29 10.74 13.54
C ALA A 206 -6.77 10.96 13.18
N LEU A 207 -7.10 12.11 12.55
CA LEU A 207 -8.46 12.38 12.07
C LEU A 207 -8.90 11.38 10.98
N CYS A 208 -8.01 11.03 10.04
CA CYS A 208 -8.26 9.99 9.06
C CYS A 208 -8.52 8.63 9.73
N LEU A 209 -7.71 8.25 10.74
CA LEU A 209 -7.91 7.00 11.48
C LEU A 209 -9.26 6.97 12.20
N LEU A 210 -9.71 8.07 12.81
CA LEU A 210 -11.04 8.15 13.41
C LEU A 210 -12.15 7.89 12.38
N THR A 211 -11.95 8.30 11.14
CA THR A 211 -12.90 8.03 10.05
C THR A 211 -12.82 6.59 9.57
N VAL A 212 -11.63 5.99 9.49
CA VAL A 212 -11.46 4.55 9.18
C VAL A 212 -12.21 3.71 10.20
N PHE A 213 -12.07 4.02 11.49
CA PHE A 213 -12.77 3.33 12.57
C PHE A 213 -14.23 3.78 12.76
N ARG A 214 -14.78 4.58 11.85
CA ARG A 214 -16.19 5.02 11.80
C ARG A 214 -16.65 5.88 12.98
N ILE A 215 -15.74 6.53 13.67
CA ILE A 215 -16.04 7.49 14.73
C ILE A 215 -16.43 8.83 14.13
N LEU A 216 -15.82 9.20 12.99
CA LEU A 216 -16.04 10.47 12.30
C LEU A 216 -16.61 10.25 10.89
N PRO A 217 -17.62 11.03 10.45
CA PRO A 217 -18.12 11.00 9.07
C PRO A 217 -17.04 11.41 8.06
N TYR A 218 -16.92 10.65 6.95
CA TYR A 218 -15.90 10.90 5.92
C TYR A 218 -15.99 12.28 5.27
N GLY A 219 -17.20 12.83 5.12
CA GLY A 219 -17.39 14.16 4.54
C GLY A 219 -16.73 15.27 5.37
N ILE A 220 -16.89 15.25 6.70
CA ILE A 220 -16.25 16.21 7.61
C ILE A 220 -14.74 16.07 7.55
N MET A 221 -14.23 14.83 7.65
CA MET A 221 -12.80 14.54 7.55
C MET A 221 -12.22 15.09 6.24
N THR A 222 -12.87 14.80 5.11
CA THR A 222 -12.39 15.22 3.78
C THR A 222 -12.27 16.74 3.68
N VAL A 223 -13.33 17.48 4.10
CA VAL A 223 -13.32 18.94 4.07
C VAL A 223 -12.21 19.50 4.96
N VAL A 224 -12.08 19.01 6.19
CA VAL A 224 -11.06 19.48 7.13
C VAL A 224 -9.64 19.19 6.61
N VAL A 225 -9.37 17.95 6.18
CA VAL A 225 -8.03 17.56 5.70
C VAL A 225 -7.65 18.36 4.47
N LEU A 226 -8.52 18.45 3.46
CA LEU A 226 -8.21 19.18 2.23
C LEU A 226 -8.07 20.68 2.48
N ALA A 227 -8.92 21.29 3.33
CA ALA A 227 -8.81 22.70 3.66
C ALA A 227 -7.52 23.02 4.41
N VAL A 228 -7.16 22.23 5.42
CA VAL A 228 -5.91 22.43 6.17
C VAL A 228 -4.70 22.24 5.29
N ILE A 229 -4.65 21.20 4.45
CA ILE A 229 -3.53 20.98 3.53
C ILE A 229 -3.43 22.10 2.49
N ALA A 230 -4.55 22.59 1.96
CA ALA A 230 -4.58 23.69 1.02
C ALA A 230 -3.99 25.00 1.62
N VAL A 231 -4.22 25.23 2.91
CA VAL A 231 -3.68 26.40 3.61
C VAL A 231 -2.21 26.21 4.01
N VAL A 232 -1.84 25.03 4.52
CA VAL A 232 -0.48 24.75 5.02
C VAL A 232 0.50 24.54 3.88
N GLU A 233 0.11 23.81 2.84
CA GLU A 233 0.97 23.47 1.71
C GLU A 233 0.19 22.94 0.51
N PHE A 234 -0.40 23.84 -0.27
CA PHE A 234 -1.22 23.51 -1.45
C PHE A 234 -0.54 22.56 -2.45
N SER A 235 0.81 22.63 -2.55
CA SER A 235 1.58 21.80 -3.49
C SER A 235 1.45 20.29 -3.23
N ILE A 236 1.10 19.86 -2.01
CA ILE A 236 0.85 18.46 -1.67
C ILE A 236 -0.32 17.90 -2.48
N LEU A 237 -1.35 18.69 -2.71
CA LEU A 237 -2.53 18.26 -3.47
C LEU A 237 -2.20 17.92 -4.93
N LYS A 238 -1.10 18.46 -5.46
CA LYS A 238 -0.61 18.14 -6.82
C LYS A 238 0.18 16.84 -6.87
N GLU A 239 0.63 16.32 -5.74
CA GLU A 239 1.35 15.05 -5.62
C GLU A 239 0.42 13.86 -5.39
N LEU A 240 -0.90 14.09 -5.27
CA LEU A 240 -1.87 13.03 -5.16
C LEU A 240 -1.82 12.13 -6.39
N ASP A 241 -1.83 10.83 -6.15
CA ASP A 241 -1.96 9.84 -7.22
C ASP A 241 -3.41 9.77 -7.71
N PHE A 242 -3.76 10.71 -8.60
CA PHE A 242 -5.06 10.70 -9.26
C PHE A 242 -5.25 9.48 -10.15
N GLY A 243 -4.16 8.90 -10.67
CA GLY A 243 -4.20 7.67 -11.46
C GLY A 243 -4.76 6.52 -10.64
N LEU A 244 -4.32 6.37 -9.39
CA LEU A 244 -4.84 5.37 -8.46
C LEU A 244 -6.34 5.60 -8.19
N LEU A 245 -6.77 6.83 -7.91
CA LEU A 245 -8.17 7.13 -7.62
C LEU A 245 -9.09 6.83 -8.82
N VAL A 246 -8.67 7.21 -10.03
CA VAL A 246 -9.42 6.91 -11.27
C VAL A 246 -9.43 5.40 -11.55
N THR A 247 -8.34 4.71 -11.26
CA THR A 247 -8.25 3.24 -11.35
C THR A 247 -9.30 2.57 -10.45
N PHE A 248 -9.48 3.04 -9.21
CA PHE A 248 -10.54 2.54 -8.32
C PHE A 248 -11.93 2.76 -8.92
N VAL A 249 -12.21 3.95 -9.45
CA VAL A 249 -13.49 4.24 -10.11
C VAL A 249 -13.74 3.28 -11.28
N CYS A 250 -12.73 3.05 -12.13
CA CYS A 250 -12.83 2.10 -13.22
C CYS A 250 -13.15 0.68 -12.72
N PHE A 251 -12.48 0.22 -11.65
CA PHE A 251 -12.74 -1.11 -11.10
C PHE A 251 -14.09 -1.22 -10.39
N PHE A 252 -14.58 -0.18 -9.76
CA PHE A 252 -15.97 -0.15 -9.24
C PHE A 252 -16.98 -0.36 -10.37
N ILE A 253 -16.78 0.30 -11.51
CA ILE A 253 -17.63 0.14 -12.69
C ILE A 253 -17.51 -1.29 -13.24
N VAL A 254 -16.30 -1.81 -13.40
CA VAL A 254 -16.07 -3.19 -13.89
C VAL A 254 -16.76 -4.19 -12.97
N SER A 255 -16.54 -4.11 -11.66
CA SER A 255 -17.12 -5.02 -10.68
C SER A 255 -18.66 -4.95 -10.69
N GLY A 256 -19.24 -3.74 -10.69
CA GLY A 256 -20.68 -3.54 -10.75
C GLY A 256 -21.31 -4.10 -12.03
N ASN A 257 -20.66 -3.88 -13.18
CA ASN A 257 -21.14 -4.41 -14.46
C ASN A 257 -21.00 -5.94 -14.56
N LEU A 258 -19.86 -6.51 -14.14
CA LEU A 258 -19.67 -7.96 -14.14
C LEU A 258 -20.62 -8.68 -13.21
N GLY A 259 -21.01 -8.05 -12.09
CA GLY A 259 -22.04 -8.59 -11.18
C GLY A 259 -23.43 -8.69 -11.83
N ARG A 260 -23.69 -7.94 -12.90
CA ARG A 260 -24.96 -7.98 -13.67
C ARG A 260 -24.94 -8.94 -14.88
N ILE A 261 -23.80 -9.59 -15.14
CA ILE A 261 -23.65 -10.58 -16.21
C ILE A 261 -23.72 -11.98 -15.59
N ASP A 262 -24.87 -12.66 -15.70
CA ASP A 262 -25.16 -13.94 -15.04
C ASP A 262 -24.07 -15.01 -15.26
N ALA A 263 -23.55 -15.12 -16.49
CA ALA A 263 -22.51 -16.09 -16.82
C ALA A 263 -21.21 -15.83 -16.05
N VAL A 264 -20.81 -14.56 -15.90
CA VAL A 264 -19.59 -14.15 -15.16
C VAL A 264 -19.82 -14.33 -13.67
N HIS A 265 -20.99 -13.91 -13.18
CA HIS A 265 -21.38 -14.06 -11.78
C HIS A 265 -21.29 -15.52 -11.35
N THR A 266 -21.90 -16.45 -12.09
CA THR A 266 -21.90 -17.88 -11.79
C THR A 266 -20.48 -18.47 -11.76
N VAL A 267 -19.63 -18.11 -12.72
CA VAL A 267 -18.24 -18.61 -12.79
C VAL A 267 -17.41 -18.09 -11.61
N LEU A 268 -17.44 -16.78 -11.35
CA LEU A 268 -16.69 -16.19 -10.24
C LEU A 268 -17.14 -16.71 -8.90
N GLN A 269 -18.45 -16.82 -8.69
CA GLN A 269 -19.00 -17.38 -7.46
C GLN A 269 -18.56 -18.85 -7.26
N SER A 270 -18.62 -19.68 -8.30
CA SER A 270 -18.19 -21.08 -8.21
C SER A 270 -16.70 -21.24 -7.89
N LEU A 271 -15.84 -20.36 -8.39
CA LEU A 271 -14.41 -20.34 -8.07
C LEU A 271 -14.18 -19.91 -6.61
N LEU A 272 -14.89 -18.88 -6.15
CA LEU A 272 -14.80 -18.38 -4.78
C LEU A 272 -15.35 -19.37 -3.75
N GLU A 273 -16.41 -20.10 -4.06
CA GLU A 273 -16.96 -21.16 -3.21
C GLU A 273 -15.99 -22.34 -3.04
N ARG A 274 -15.20 -22.65 -4.08
CA ARG A 274 -14.17 -23.71 -3.99
C ARG A 274 -13.01 -23.30 -3.08
N SER A 275 -12.49 -22.10 -3.25
CA SER A 275 -11.41 -21.54 -2.41
C SER A 275 -11.29 -20.04 -2.64
N THR A 276 -11.89 -19.25 -1.76
CA THR A 276 -11.79 -17.78 -1.82
C THR A 276 -10.34 -17.30 -1.75
N CYS A 277 -9.55 -17.88 -0.83
CA CYS A 277 -8.15 -17.50 -0.65
C CYS A 277 -7.31 -17.76 -1.91
N LEU A 278 -7.39 -18.97 -2.49
CA LEU A 278 -6.63 -19.32 -3.69
C LEU A 278 -7.06 -18.47 -4.89
N THR A 279 -8.37 -18.24 -5.06
CA THR A 279 -8.91 -17.39 -6.11
C THR A 279 -8.40 -15.95 -5.95
N ALA A 280 -8.36 -15.41 -4.73
CA ALA A 280 -7.82 -14.08 -4.44
C ALA A 280 -6.32 -14.00 -4.76
N VAL A 281 -5.52 -14.97 -4.33
CA VAL A 281 -4.08 -15.03 -4.64
C VAL A 281 -3.85 -15.04 -6.14
N LEU A 282 -4.49 -15.94 -6.89
CA LEU A 282 -4.30 -16.08 -8.33
C LEU A 282 -4.75 -14.83 -9.09
N THR A 283 -5.90 -14.26 -8.72
CA THR A 283 -6.42 -13.04 -9.34
C THR A 283 -5.48 -11.86 -9.07
N SER A 284 -4.95 -11.72 -7.86
CA SER A 284 -3.98 -10.68 -7.50
C SER A 284 -2.69 -10.76 -8.31
N GLN A 285 -2.24 -11.96 -8.66
CA GLN A 285 -1.06 -12.16 -9.52
C GLN A 285 -1.30 -11.70 -10.97
N ILE A 286 -2.55 -11.75 -11.44
CA ILE A 286 -2.89 -11.40 -12.83
C ILE A 286 -3.19 -9.91 -12.98
N ILE A 287 -4.04 -9.35 -12.09
CA ILE A 287 -4.56 -7.98 -12.23
C ILE A 287 -4.12 -7.02 -11.13
N SER A 288 -3.25 -7.47 -10.20
CA SER A 288 -2.83 -6.73 -9.00
C SER A 288 -3.86 -6.77 -7.85
N ASN A 289 -3.40 -6.49 -6.62
CA ASN A 289 -4.15 -6.69 -5.37
C ASN A 289 -5.42 -5.84 -5.28
N VAL A 290 -5.29 -4.55 -5.59
CA VAL A 290 -6.41 -3.60 -5.48
C VAL A 290 -7.55 -3.95 -6.44
N PRO A 291 -7.28 -4.16 -7.75
CA PRO A 291 -8.29 -4.63 -8.69
C PRO A 291 -8.94 -5.95 -8.29
N ALA A 292 -8.13 -6.91 -7.82
CA ALA A 292 -8.62 -8.22 -7.39
C ALA A 292 -9.57 -8.08 -6.19
N ALA A 293 -9.22 -7.27 -5.19
CA ALA A 293 -10.06 -7.01 -4.03
C ALA A 293 -11.41 -6.39 -4.41
N VAL A 294 -11.38 -5.34 -5.26
CA VAL A 294 -12.63 -4.67 -5.70
C VAL A 294 -13.48 -5.59 -6.55
N LEU A 295 -12.87 -6.36 -7.45
CA LEU A 295 -13.60 -7.28 -8.29
C LEU A 295 -14.26 -8.40 -7.46
N LEU A 296 -13.48 -9.12 -6.67
CA LEU A 296 -13.94 -10.34 -6.01
C LEU A 296 -14.90 -10.08 -4.85
N SER A 297 -14.80 -8.92 -4.19
CA SER A 297 -15.69 -8.55 -3.08
C SER A 297 -17.17 -8.46 -3.46
N GLY A 298 -17.47 -8.21 -4.73
CA GLY A 298 -18.84 -8.21 -5.24
C GLY A 298 -19.47 -9.60 -5.41
N PHE A 299 -18.69 -10.69 -5.22
CA PHE A 299 -19.14 -12.07 -5.52
C PHE A 299 -19.02 -13.03 -4.33
N THR A 300 -18.59 -12.58 -3.16
CA THR A 300 -18.46 -13.42 -1.97
C THR A 300 -18.64 -12.57 -0.71
N ASP A 301 -19.30 -13.18 0.31
CA ASP A 301 -19.37 -12.60 1.66
C ASP A 301 -18.20 -13.05 2.55
N ASN A 302 -17.32 -13.91 2.03
CA ASN A 302 -16.23 -14.54 2.77
C ASN A 302 -15.01 -13.61 2.81
N TRP A 303 -15.11 -12.54 3.58
CA TRP A 303 -14.10 -11.47 3.62
C TRP A 303 -12.73 -11.94 4.12
N GLN A 304 -12.69 -12.84 5.12
CA GLN A 304 -11.44 -13.26 5.76
C GLN A 304 -10.45 -13.87 4.76
N PRO A 305 -10.78 -14.99 4.04
CA PRO A 305 -9.85 -15.56 3.08
C PRO A 305 -9.64 -14.66 1.84
N LEU A 306 -10.54 -13.69 1.59
CA LEU A 306 -10.35 -12.70 0.53
C LEU A 306 -9.26 -11.70 0.88
N VAL A 307 -9.25 -11.16 2.12
CA VAL A 307 -8.21 -10.26 2.62
C VAL A 307 -6.87 -10.98 2.69
N GLU A 308 -6.84 -12.17 3.31
CA GLU A 308 -5.64 -13.02 3.43
C GLU A 308 -5.03 -13.32 2.05
N GLY A 309 -5.84 -13.80 1.12
CA GLY A 309 -5.40 -14.16 -0.22
C GLY A 309 -4.97 -12.93 -1.05
N GLY A 310 -5.65 -11.80 -0.91
CA GLY A 310 -5.28 -10.54 -1.55
C GLY A 310 -3.90 -10.04 -1.10
N ASP A 311 -3.63 -10.07 0.20
CA ASP A 311 -2.36 -9.62 0.77
C ASP A 311 -1.20 -10.59 0.48
N ILE A 312 -1.43 -11.90 0.58
CA ILE A 312 -0.44 -12.93 0.19
C ILE A 312 -0.14 -12.82 -1.32
N GLY A 313 -1.17 -12.60 -2.14
CA GLY A 313 -1.02 -12.37 -3.58
C GLY A 313 -0.13 -11.18 -3.91
N GLY A 314 -0.04 -10.19 -3.02
CA GLY A 314 0.87 -9.06 -3.13
C GLY A 314 2.36 -9.38 -3.09
N LEU A 315 2.73 -10.58 -2.67
CA LEU A 315 4.11 -11.08 -2.71
C LEU A 315 4.56 -11.52 -4.12
N GLY A 316 3.72 -11.37 -5.12
CA GLY A 316 4.02 -11.69 -6.50
C GLY A 316 5.22 -10.93 -7.09
N PRO A 317 5.55 -11.17 -8.36
CA PRO A 317 6.70 -10.52 -8.98
C PRO A 317 6.60 -9.00 -8.83
N PRO A 318 7.73 -8.31 -8.50
CA PRO A 318 7.73 -6.88 -8.23
C PRO A 318 7.13 -6.12 -9.43
N PRO A 319 6.33 -5.08 -9.17
CA PRO A 319 5.72 -4.30 -10.25
C PRO A 319 6.80 -3.73 -11.18
N PRO A 320 6.51 -3.58 -12.49
CA PRO A 320 7.47 -3.14 -13.50
C PRO A 320 8.31 -1.90 -13.16
N PRO A 321 7.79 -0.88 -12.45
CA PRO A 321 8.60 0.27 -12.02
C PRO A 321 9.72 -0.11 -11.05
N LEU A 322 9.45 -1.00 -10.09
CA LEU A 322 10.41 -1.44 -9.09
C LEU A 322 11.45 -2.40 -9.70
N ALA A 323 11.01 -3.32 -10.56
CA ALA A 323 11.89 -4.18 -11.34
C ALA A 323 12.84 -3.36 -12.23
N ARG A 324 12.35 -2.23 -12.81
CA ARG A 324 13.21 -1.29 -13.56
C ARG A 324 14.18 -0.55 -12.68
N LEU A 325 13.77 -0.12 -11.48
CA LEU A 325 14.65 0.57 -10.55
C LEU A 325 15.81 -0.34 -10.08
N ILE A 326 15.52 -1.64 -9.98
CA ILE A 326 16.51 -2.67 -9.68
C ILE A 326 17.38 -2.96 -10.92
N SER A 327 16.78 -3.09 -12.13
CA SER A 327 17.50 -3.50 -13.35
C SER A 327 18.24 -2.37 -14.07
N LEU A 328 17.88 -1.10 -13.89
CA LEU A 328 18.54 0.03 -14.57
C LEU A 328 19.80 0.54 -13.84
N LYS A 329 20.12 0.03 -12.68
CA LYS A 329 21.30 0.40 -11.89
C LYS A 329 22.27 -0.77 -11.61
N PHE A 330 22.02 -1.93 -12.18
CA PHE A 330 22.90 -3.09 -12.22
C PHE A 330 23.21 -3.46 -13.67
#